data_3e0b0b666cb8ab0721b18e7bfe092db0
#
_entry.id   3e0b0b666cb8ab0721b18e7bfe092db0
#
_cell.length_a   1.000
_cell.length_b   1.000
_cell.length_c   1.000
_cell.angle_alpha   90.00
_cell.angle_beta   90.00
_cell.angle_gamma   90.00
#
_symmetry.space_group_name_H-M   'P 1'
#
loop_
_entity.id
_entity.type
_entity.pdbx_description
1 polymer ?
#
loop_
_entity_poly.entity_id
_entity_poly.type
_entity_poly.pdbx_seq_one_letter_code
_entity_poly.pdbx_strand_id
1 'polypeptide(L)'
;MSKKEEVVEIRDLKDMLNKTKEIFKNKPAYKIKEKNKKYKIITHREVRDMVDSLGTALTTLGLQGKRIGVIGENRYEWEISYLAVVCGVGTIVPFDKSLPENELKRLIERSEIEAIFYSDKYEATLKKLLLEDTGKLKHLISMDSKTHKNGVYSWSELIEFGDVLLKNGNRAFLDAEINPEEMKIMLFTSGTTSESKVVALCHRNLCSNLMDIATMLDVNSDDRFLSFLPIHHVFECTVGFLLALYRGAQTSFCDGIKHMQENYKEYKITFAACVPAIFENMYKNVWKKLEKDGKKEETLELLEKFKDATMEKRRKVFKHIHEMYGGHIKTFISGAAAIDKNVAKGYRDFGINLCQGYGLTETSPVVAIETEELNRVGSIGKCYPSLEVKIFEPNDEGIGELLVKGPSVMLGYYNNEEATKEAIVDGWFHTGDLAKIDEDGYIFIMGRKKSVIVLKNGKNIFPEEMENLVNRIEGVKESLIFGKPNKADPDDVKIYVKVVYDKNIMKLAYKAETENEIYEAISEKIKTINERMPAYKSIRGTIITETPLIKTTTNKIKRQEEIKTIEQ
;
A
#
# COMPACT_ATOMS: atom_id res chain seq x y z
N MET A 1 7.87 28.47 3.51
CA MET A 1 7.85 27.33 2.56
C MET A 1 9.28 26.89 2.35
N SER A 2 9.64 25.64 2.66
CA SER A 2 10.91 25.09 2.22
C SER A 2 10.92 25.08 0.70
N LYS A 3 12.03 25.46 0.09
CA LYS A 3 12.17 25.40 -1.37
C LYS A 3 12.09 23.92 -1.76
N LYS A 4 11.17 23.56 -2.65
CA LYS A 4 11.05 22.18 -3.14
C LYS A 4 12.41 21.77 -3.72
N GLU A 5 12.97 20.66 -3.23
CA GLU A 5 14.22 20.13 -3.75
C GLU A 5 14.03 19.65 -5.19
N GLU A 6 15.04 19.87 -6.04
CA GLU A 6 15.04 19.44 -7.43
C GLU A 6 14.85 17.92 -7.54
N VAL A 7 14.11 17.49 -8.55
CA VAL A 7 13.94 16.07 -8.88
C VAL A 7 15.16 15.62 -9.68
N VAL A 8 15.94 14.73 -9.09
CA VAL A 8 17.14 14.17 -9.71
C VAL A 8 16.72 13.05 -10.65
N GLU A 9 17.05 13.15 -11.94
CA GLU A 9 16.81 12.07 -12.89
C GLU A 9 17.58 10.81 -12.48
N ILE A 10 16.92 9.64 -12.54
CA ILE A 10 17.50 8.33 -12.22
C ILE A 10 17.14 7.32 -13.30
N ARG A 11 18.14 6.61 -13.80
CA ARG A 11 17.98 5.59 -14.84
C ARG A 11 17.56 4.24 -14.28
N ASP A 12 18.14 3.86 -13.16
CA ASP A 12 17.93 2.60 -12.46
C ASP A 12 18.17 2.78 -10.95
N LEU A 13 17.84 1.79 -10.12
CA LEU A 13 17.98 1.88 -8.66
C LEU A 13 19.44 1.90 -8.20
N LYS A 14 20.39 1.39 -9.00
CA LYS A 14 21.84 1.49 -8.71
C LYS A 14 22.33 2.92 -8.93
N ASP A 15 21.88 3.56 -10.01
CA ASP A 15 22.12 4.98 -10.29
C ASP A 15 21.50 5.87 -9.19
N MET A 16 20.27 5.56 -8.76
CA MET A 16 19.62 6.22 -7.61
C MET A 16 20.53 6.18 -6.38
N LEU A 17 21.02 5.00 -6.00
CA LEU A 17 21.87 4.84 -4.82
C LEU A 17 23.21 5.60 -4.95
N ASN A 18 23.81 5.63 -6.13
CA ASN A 18 25.03 6.40 -6.38
C ASN A 18 24.77 7.90 -6.15
N LYS A 19 23.72 8.44 -6.75
CA LYS A 19 23.34 9.85 -6.62
C LYS A 19 22.98 10.23 -5.19
N THR A 20 22.20 9.40 -4.49
CA THR A 20 21.83 9.65 -3.09
C THR A 20 23.03 9.61 -2.16
N LYS A 21 23.99 8.67 -2.37
CA LYS A 21 25.26 8.63 -1.64
C LYS A 21 26.06 9.93 -1.83
N GLU A 22 26.10 10.49 -3.05
CA GLU A 22 26.84 11.71 -3.36
C GLU A 22 26.16 12.96 -2.80
N ILE A 23 24.83 13.06 -2.93
CA ILE A 23 24.06 14.24 -2.53
C ILE A 23 23.87 14.29 -1.00
N PHE A 24 23.43 13.20 -0.40
CA PHE A 24 23.00 13.17 1.00
C PHE A 24 24.05 12.64 1.97
N LYS A 25 25.09 11.96 1.48
CA LYS A 25 26.29 11.52 2.23
C LYS A 25 25.98 11.01 3.65
N ASN A 26 26.21 11.88 4.63
CA ASN A 26 26.12 11.58 6.05
C ASN A 26 24.74 11.88 6.65
N LYS A 27 23.74 12.31 5.83
CA LYS A 27 22.36 12.43 6.33
C LYS A 27 21.83 11.04 6.76
N PRO A 28 21.03 10.98 7.85
CA PRO A 28 20.41 9.73 8.27
C PRO A 28 19.46 9.18 7.21
N ALA A 29 19.69 7.95 6.76
CA ALA A 29 18.73 7.18 5.97
C ALA A 29 17.81 6.36 6.89
N TYR A 30 18.38 5.77 7.96
CA TYR A 30 17.59 5.02 8.93
C TYR A 30 17.87 5.48 10.35
N LYS A 31 16.80 5.50 11.16
CA LYS A 31 16.87 5.62 12.63
C LYS A 31 16.17 4.43 13.24
N ILE A 32 16.95 3.53 13.85
CA ILE A 32 16.51 2.22 14.33
C ILE A 32 16.59 2.19 15.84
N LYS A 33 15.50 1.79 16.50
CA LYS A 33 15.43 1.61 17.94
C LYS A 33 16.10 0.30 18.35
N GLU A 34 17.04 0.36 19.26
CA GLU A 34 17.69 -0.81 19.85
C GLU A 34 17.04 -1.20 21.19
N LYS A 35 17.26 -2.45 21.62
CA LYS A 35 16.68 -3.00 22.88
C LYS A 35 16.95 -2.16 24.12
N ASN A 36 18.05 -1.41 24.16
CA ASN A 36 18.48 -0.55 25.27
C ASN A 36 17.90 0.89 25.20
N LYS A 37 16.90 1.13 24.35
CA LYS A 37 16.32 2.45 24.03
C LYS A 37 17.32 3.44 23.41
N LYS A 38 18.47 3.00 22.94
CA LYS A 38 19.36 3.78 22.07
C LYS A 38 18.90 3.68 20.63
N TYR A 39 19.41 4.56 19.81
CA TYR A 39 19.14 4.56 18.37
C TYR A 39 20.42 4.29 17.60
N LYS A 40 20.34 3.34 16.68
CA LYS A 40 21.32 3.18 15.64
C LYS A 40 20.92 4.08 14.47
N ILE A 41 21.85 4.91 14.01
CA ILE A 41 21.68 5.72 12.80
C ILE A 41 22.49 5.07 11.70
N ILE A 42 21.91 4.94 10.51
CA ILE A 42 22.57 4.49 9.29
C ILE A 42 22.43 5.63 8.29
N THR A 43 23.50 6.07 7.71
CA THR A 43 23.57 7.16 6.74
C THR A 43 23.34 6.66 5.31
N HIS A 44 23.00 7.56 4.38
CA HIS A 44 22.87 7.22 2.95
C HIS A 44 24.15 6.63 2.35
N ARG A 45 25.33 7.07 2.84
CA ARG A 45 26.61 6.47 2.47
C ARG A 45 26.70 5.02 2.92
N GLU A 46 26.41 4.74 4.20
CA GLU A 46 26.47 3.39 4.76
C GLU A 46 25.44 2.46 4.10
N VAL A 47 24.26 2.96 3.70
CA VAL A 47 23.30 2.20 2.90
C VAL A 47 23.94 1.69 1.61
N ARG A 48 24.57 2.58 0.85
CA ARG A 48 25.26 2.20 -0.39
C ARG A 48 26.40 1.23 -0.12
N ASP A 49 27.20 1.47 0.90
CA ASP A 49 28.35 0.63 1.23
C ASP A 49 27.88 -0.79 1.64
N MET A 50 26.79 -0.93 2.40
CA MET A 50 26.19 -2.24 2.72
C MET A 50 25.61 -2.95 1.50
N VAL A 51 24.97 -2.23 0.58
CA VAL A 51 24.47 -2.79 -0.68
C VAL A 51 25.62 -3.32 -1.54
N ASP A 52 26.72 -2.57 -1.62
CA ASP A 52 27.92 -2.97 -2.36
C ASP A 52 28.55 -4.24 -1.76
N SER A 53 28.69 -4.27 -0.44
CA SER A 53 29.26 -5.42 0.27
C SER A 53 28.39 -6.66 0.13
N LEU A 54 27.07 -6.55 0.39
CA LEU A 54 26.15 -7.68 0.27
C LEU A 54 26.07 -8.20 -1.16
N GLY A 55 25.94 -7.29 -2.14
CA GLY A 55 25.90 -7.66 -3.55
C GLY A 55 27.16 -8.39 -4.02
N THR A 56 28.34 -7.94 -3.56
CA THR A 56 29.63 -8.60 -3.85
C THR A 56 29.70 -9.98 -3.25
N ALA A 57 29.23 -10.17 -1.99
CA ALA A 57 29.19 -11.48 -1.35
C ALA A 57 28.24 -12.43 -2.11
N LEU A 58 27.04 -11.99 -2.45
CA LEU A 58 26.04 -12.80 -3.20
C LEU A 58 26.54 -13.21 -4.58
N THR A 59 27.19 -12.29 -5.29
CA THR A 59 27.81 -12.59 -6.60
C THR A 59 28.89 -13.66 -6.47
N THR A 60 29.72 -13.57 -5.42
CA THR A 60 30.79 -14.55 -5.13
C THR A 60 30.21 -15.92 -4.75
N LEU A 61 29.02 -15.96 -4.13
CA LEU A 61 28.28 -17.19 -3.85
C LEU A 61 27.63 -17.83 -5.10
N GLY A 62 27.82 -17.25 -6.29
CA GLY A 62 27.28 -17.76 -7.56
C GLY A 62 25.80 -17.44 -7.76
N LEU A 63 25.25 -16.46 -7.07
CA LEU A 63 23.84 -16.05 -7.16
C LEU A 63 23.58 -15.02 -8.26
N GLN A 64 24.58 -14.68 -9.08
CA GLN A 64 24.40 -13.76 -10.21
C GLN A 64 23.39 -14.32 -11.23
N GLY A 65 22.45 -13.49 -11.66
CA GLY A 65 21.37 -13.85 -12.58
C GLY A 65 20.27 -14.72 -11.96
N LYS A 66 20.36 -15.00 -10.65
CA LYS A 66 19.38 -15.87 -9.96
C LYS A 66 18.20 -15.07 -9.39
N ARG A 67 17.12 -15.80 -9.07
CA ARG A 67 15.98 -15.26 -8.34
C ARG A 67 16.19 -15.49 -6.86
N ILE A 68 16.00 -14.43 -6.09
CA ILE A 68 16.27 -14.43 -4.65
C ILE A 68 15.03 -13.94 -3.92
N GLY A 69 14.54 -14.75 -3.00
CA GLY A 69 13.39 -14.42 -2.17
C GLY A 69 13.76 -13.50 -0.99
N VAL A 70 12.79 -12.76 -0.50
CA VAL A 70 12.89 -12.08 0.78
C VAL A 70 11.56 -12.13 1.53
N ILE A 71 11.59 -12.54 2.81
CA ILE A 71 10.43 -12.64 3.69
C ILE A 71 10.77 -12.15 5.10
N GLY A 72 9.98 -11.23 5.63
CA GLY A 72 10.23 -10.70 6.99
C GLY A 72 9.40 -9.47 7.32
N GLU A 73 9.67 -8.93 8.49
CA GLU A 73 9.14 -7.65 8.96
C GLU A 73 9.82 -6.49 8.23
N ASN A 74 9.19 -5.29 8.32
CA ASN A 74 9.80 -4.05 7.84
C ASN A 74 11.07 -3.77 8.67
N ARG A 75 12.23 -3.78 8.01
CA ARG A 75 13.55 -3.58 8.62
C ARG A 75 14.59 -3.23 7.56
N TYR A 76 15.65 -2.53 7.96
CA TYR A 76 16.66 -2.08 7.00
C TYR A 76 17.42 -3.24 6.33
N GLU A 77 17.58 -4.38 7.00
CA GLU A 77 18.22 -5.56 6.40
C GLU A 77 17.39 -6.10 5.22
N TRP A 78 16.06 -6.03 5.30
CA TRP A 78 15.17 -6.39 4.21
C TRP A 78 15.38 -5.44 3.01
N GLU A 79 15.43 -4.13 3.28
CA GLU A 79 15.60 -3.09 2.26
C GLU A 79 16.97 -3.15 1.59
N ILE A 80 18.04 -3.35 2.35
CA ILE A 80 19.40 -3.55 1.84
C ILE A 80 19.48 -4.83 0.99
N SER A 81 18.86 -5.93 1.42
CA SER A 81 18.82 -7.18 0.67
C SER A 81 18.10 -7.01 -0.68
N TYR A 82 16.95 -6.32 -0.67
CA TYR A 82 16.21 -5.98 -1.89
C TYR A 82 17.10 -5.21 -2.87
N LEU A 83 17.75 -4.14 -2.41
CA LEU A 83 18.62 -3.31 -3.24
C LEU A 83 19.85 -4.06 -3.75
N ALA A 84 20.51 -4.86 -2.91
CA ALA A 84 21.65 -5.67 -3.34
C ALA A 84 21.28 -6.61 -4.48
N VAL A 85 20.10 -7.24 -4.39
CA VAL A 85 19.65 -8.16 -5.45
C VAL A 85 19.39 -7.41 -6.75
N VAL A 86 18.56 -6.36 -6.74
CA VAL A 86 18.17 -5.68 -7.99
C VAL A 86 19.28 -4.84 -8.60
N CYS A 87 20.24 -4.36 -7.81
CA CYS A 87 21.32 -3.48 -8.28
C CYS A 87 22.54 -4.23 -8.87
N GLY A 88 22.44 -5.55 -9.13
CA GLY A 88 23.52 -6.26 -9.83
C GLY A 88 23.62 -7.76 -9.59
N VAL A 89 22.82 -8.32 -8.66
CA VAL A 89 22.82 -9.78 -8.42
C VAL A 89 21.79 -10.49 -9.28
N GLY A 90 20.50 -10.09 -9.21
CA GLY A 90 19.48 -10.88 -9.91
C GLY A 90 18.07 -10.29 -9.84
N THR A 91 17.08 -11.16 -9.70
CA THR A 91 15.66 -10.78 -9.59
C THR A 91 15.18 -11.02 -8.16
N ILE A 92 14.60 -10.01 -7.55
CA ILE A 92 14.02 -10.10 -6.20
C ILE A 92 12.58 -10.61 -6.23
N VAL A 93 12.24 -11.46 -5.27
CA VAL A 93 10.89 -12.00 -5.06
C VAL A 93 10.46 -11.73 -3.61
N PRO A 94 9.80 -10.62 -3.34
CA PRO A 94 9.23 -10.34 -2.02
C PRO A 94 8.03 -11.23 -1.71
N PHE A 95 8.05 -11.90 -0.55
CA PHE A 95 6.94 -12.72 -0.07
C PHE A 95 6.20 -12.03 1.07
N ASP A 96 4.89 -12.22 1.09
CA ASP A 96 4.05 -11.76 2.21
C ASP A 96 4.39 -12.54 3.49
N LYS A 97 4.71 -11.80 4.53
CA LYS A 97 5.02 -12.36 5.86
C LYS A 97 3.85 -13.07 6.54
N SER A 98 2.63 -12.93 6.02
CA SER A 98 1.41 -13.52 6.57
C SER A 98 0.96 -14.78 5.84
N LEU A 99 1.72 -15.24 4.85
CA LEU A 99 1.40 -16.45 4.09
C LEU A 99 1.40 -17.70 4.97
N PRO A 100 0.40 -18.58 4.84
CA PRO A 100 0.45 -19.93 5.38
C PRO A 100 1.60 -20.73 4.74
N GLU A 101 2.12 -21.74 5.47
CA GLU A 101 3.26 -22.55 5.01
C GLU A 101 3.05 -23.18 3.63
N ASN A 102 1.88 -23.76 3.38
CA ASN A 102 1.53 -24.37 2.10
C ASN A 102 1.53 -23.36 0.93
N GLU A 103 1.04 -22.15 1.17
CA GLU A 103 1.08 -21.08 0.16
C GLU A 103 2.51 -20.59 -0.07
N LEU A 104 3.29 -20.38 0.99
CA LEU A 104 4.69 -20.01 0.87
C LEU A 104 5.46 -21.04 0.05
N LYS A 105 5.26 -22.35 0.32
CA LYS A 105 5.86 -23.45 -0.45
C LYS A 105 5.52 -23.31 -1.94
N ARG A 106 4.22 -23.19 -2.27
CA ARG A 106 3.76 -23.07 -3.67
C ARG A 106 4.38 -21.86 -4.37
N LEU A 107 4.51 -20.72 -3.69
CA LEU A 107 5.09 -19.52 -4.29
C LEU A 107 6.62 -19.62 -4.46
N ILE A 108 7.31 -20.29 -3.53
CA ILE A 108 8.74 -20.60 -3.66
C ILE A 108 8.98 -21.50 -4.90
N GLU A 109 8.20 -22.55 -5.08
CA GLU A 109 8.27 -23.43 -6.23
C GLU A 109 8.02 -22.67 -7.55
N ARG A 110 6.94 -21.88 -7.61
CA ARG A 110 6.56 -21.09 -8.80
C ARG A 110 7.56 -20.00 -9.16
N SER A 111 8.19 -19.39 -8.16
CA SER A 111 9.17 -18.33 -8.38
C SER A 111 10.55 -18.86 -8.74
N GLU A 112 10.81 -20.15 -8.50
CA GLU A 112 12.11 -20.80 -8.76
C GLU A 112 13.29 -20.05 -8.11
N ILE A 113 13.13 -19.54 -6.91
CA ILE A 113 14.21 -18.86 -6.18
C ILE A 113 15.31 -19.86 -5.81
N GLU A 114 16.58 -19.41 -5.86
CA GLU A 114 17.73 -20.22 -5.44
C GLU A 114 18.24 -19.85 -4.04
N ALA A 115 17.90 -18.65 -3.55
CA ALA A 115 18.21 -18.18 -2.20
C ALA A 115 17.04 -17.42 -1.60
N ILE A 116 16.98 -17.32 -0.27
CA ILE A 116 15.97 -16.52 0.41
C ILE A 116 16.56 -15.83 1.66
N PHE A 117 16.33 -14.52 1.77
CA PHE A 117 16.51 -13.76 2.99
C PHE A 117 15.29 -13.88 3.88
N TYR A 118 15.47 -14.09 5.18
CA TYR A 118 14.34 -14.30 6.07
C TYR A 118 14.60 -13.82 7.51
N SER A 119 13.52 -13.46 8.21
CA SER A 119 13.53 -13.27 9.67
C SER A 119 13.40 -14.60 10.38
N ASP A 120 14.03 -14.75 11.55
CA ASP A 120 14.20 -16.03 12.27
C ASP A 120 12.91 -16.84 12.47
N LYS A 121 11.75 -16.20 12.58
CA LYS A 121 10.47 -16.91 12.71
C LYS A 121 10.14 -17.85 11.55
N TYR A 122 10.76 -17.68 10.37
CA TYR A 122 10.56 -18.54 9.20
C TYR A 122 11.61 -19.66 9.11
N GLU A 123 12.62 -19.70 9.97
CA GLU A 123 13.74 -20.62 9.86
C GLU A 123 13.30 -22.09 9.83
N ALA A 124 12.40 -22.47 10.76
CA ALA A 124 11.90 -23.85 10.82
C ALA A 124 11.18 -24.27 9.54
N THR A 125 10.28 -23.42 9.04
CA THR A 125 9.54 -23.66 7.79
C THR A 125 10.48 -23.76 6.59
N LEU A 126 11.41 -22.81 6.44
CA LEU A 126 12.32 -22.78 5.29
C LEU A 126 13.32 -23.94 5.30
N LYS A 127 13.83 -24.35 6.47
CA LYS A 127 14.66 -25.55 6.60
C LYS A 127 13.90 -26.83 6.21
N LYS A 128 12.63 -26.94 6.59
CA LYS A 128 11.77 -28.05 6.18
C LYS A 128 11.61 -28.07 4.65
N LEU A 129 11.29 -26.92 4.05
CA LEU A 129 11.14 -26.80 2.59
C LEU A 129 12.44 -27.14 1.83
N LEU A 130 13.59 -26.74 2.39
CA LEU A 130 14.91 -27.09 1.82
C LEU A 130 15.15 -28.59 1.84
N LEU A 131 14.76 -29.30 2.92
CA LEU A 131 14.90 -30.76 3.05
C LEU A 131 13.92 -31.51 2.15
N GLU A 132 12.78 -30.94 1.84
CA GLU A 132 11.78 -31.52 0.92
C GLU A 132 12.15 -31.34 -0.57
N ASP A 133 13.35 -30.80 -0.87
CA ASP A 133 13.83 -30.50 -2.22
C ASP A 133 12.83 -29.66 -3.02
N THR A 134 12.31 -28.61 -2.37
CA THR A 134 11.28 -27.73 -2.92
C THR A 134 11.89 -26.82 -3.99
N GLY A 135 11.79 -27.23 -5.24
CA GLY A 135 12.22 -26.44 -6.39
C GLY A 135 13.75 -26.20 -6.46
N LYS A 136 14.14 -24.94 -6.70
CA LYS A 136 15.55 -24.55 -6.88
C LYS A 136 16.22 -23.98 -5.64
N LEU A 137 15.50 -23.87 -4.50
CA LEU A 137 16.01 -23.26 -3.26
C LEU A 137 17.21 -24.04 -2.69
N LYS A 138 18.34 -23.34 -2.50
CA LYS A 138 19.61 -23.93 -1.99
C LYS A 138 20.19 -23.16 -0.82
N HIS A 139 19.96 -21.85 -0.75
CA HIS A 139 20.63 -20.98 0.20
C HIS A 139 19.62 -20.28 1.11
N LEU A 140 19.80 -20.45 2.40
CA LEU A 140 19.04 -19.76 3.45
C LEU A 140 19.92 -18.67 4.07
N ILE A 141 19.44 -17.42 4.12
CA ILE A 141 20.18 -16.26 4.63
C ILE A 141 19.34 -15.60 5.73
N SER A 142 19.74 -15.82 6.99
CA SER A 142 19.06 -15.21 8.13
C SER A 142 19.47 -13.75 8.31
N MET A 143 18.49 -12.86 8.42
CA MET A 143 18.69 -11.45 8.74
C MET A 143 18.94 -11.22 10.25
N ASP A 144 18.73 -12.22 11.09
CA ASP A 144 18.84 -12.14 12.56
C ASP A 144 20.08 -12.85 13.10
N SER A 145 20.51 -13.94 12.46
CA SER A 145 21.69 -14.70 12.87
C SER A 145 22.95 -13.86 12.81
N LYS A 146 23.79 -13.98 13.83
CA LYS A 146 25.08 -13.26 13.90
C LYS A 146 26.22 -14.03 13.25
N THR A 147 26.06 -15.35 13.08
CA THR A 147 27.10 -16.21 12.54
C THR A 147 26.52 -17.23 11.58
N HIS A 148 27.31 -17.63 10.58
CA HIS A 148 27.01 -18.76 9.72
C HIS A 148 26.97 -20.04 10.54
N LYS A 149 25.86 -20.76 10.52
CA LYS A 149 25.65 -21.96 11.32
C LYS A 149 24.67 -22.91 10.66
N ASN A 150 25.00 -24.22 10.70
CA ASN A 150 24.10 -25.29 10.23
C ASN A 150 23.60 -25.09 8.78
N GLY A 151 24.46 -24.61 7.87
CA GLY A 151 24.11 -24.38 6.46
C GLY A 151 23.28 -23.11 6.22
N VAL A 152 23.07 -22.27 7.24
CA VAL A 152 22.40 -20.97 7.13
C VAL A 152 23.44 -19.86 7.13
N TYR A 153 23.40 -19.00 6.13
CA TYR A 153 24.25 -17.82 6.07
C TYR A 153 23.75 -16.74 7.02
N SER A 154 24.68 -16.03 7.67
CA SER A 154 24.38 -14.82 8.41
C SER A 154 24.44 -13.60 7.48
N TRP A 155 23.39 -12.78 7.47
CA TRP A 155 23.35 -11.53 6.72
C TRP A 155 24.51 -10.59 7.13
N SER A 156 24.79 -10.47 8.43
CA SER A 156 25.87 -9.61 8.91
C SER A 156 27.25 -10.10 8.49
N GLU A 157 27.51 -11.42 8.56
CA GLU A 157 28.79 -11.99 8.08
C GLU A 157 28.94 -11.88 6.56
N LEU A 158 27.83 -11.95 5.78
CA LEU A 158 27.91 -11.71 4.34
C LEU A 158 28.30 -10.25 4.02
N ILE A 159 27.82 -9.28 4.80
CA ILE A 159 28.28 -7.88 4.68
C ILE A 159 29.78 -7.76 4.95
N GLU A 160 30.26 -8.34 6.06
CA GLU A 160 31.67 -8.32 6.43
C GLU A 160 32.54 -9.03 5.38
N PHE A 161 32.11 -10.18 4.90
CA PHE A 161 32.79 -10.93 3.84
C PHE A 161 32.87 -10.12 2.54
N GLY A 162 31.75 -9.50 2.11
CA GLY A 162 31.73 -8.65 0.92
C GLY A 162 32.62 -7.41 1.03
N ASP A 163 32.69 -6.79 2.22
CA ASP A 163 33.62 -5.67 2.50
C ASP A 163 35.09 -6.09 2.33
N VAL A 164 35.45 -7.28 2.84
CA VAL A 164 36.80 -7.84 2.63
C VAL A 164 37.09 -8.09 1.15
N LEU A 165 36.13 -8.65 0.41
CA LEU A 165 36.28 -8.88 -1.03
C LEU A 165 36.46 -7.59 -1.82
N LEU A 166 35.69 -6.56 -1.50
CA LEU A 166 35.82 -5.23 -2.12
C LEU A 166 37.19 -4.60 -1.86
N LYS A 167 37.68 -4.68 -0.61
CA LYS A 167 39.02 -4.21 -0.24
C LYS A 167 40.14 -4.96 -0.95
N ASN A 168 39.90 -6.23 -1.32
CA ASN A 168 40.81 -7.06 -2.11
C ASN A 168 40.64 -6.88 -3.63
N GLY A 169 39.85 -5.88 -4.08
CA GLY A 169 39.73 -5.52 -5.48
C GLY A 169 38.64 -6.26 -6.27
N ASN A 170 37.75 -7.03 -5.62
CA ASN A 170 36.60 -7.63 -6.30
C ASN A 170 35.61 -6.52 -6.71
N ARG A 171 35.38 -6.39 -8.00
CA ARG A 171 34.50 -5.36 -8.57
C ARG A 171 33.31 -5.91 -9.33
N ALA A 172 33.12 -7.22 -9.34
CA ALA A 172 32.10 -7.87 -10.17
C ALA A 172 30.69 -7.29 -9.97
N PHE A 173 30.30 -7.00 -8.72
CA PHE A 173 29.03 -6.34 -8.41
C PHE A 173 29.03 -4.85 -8.77
N LEU A 174 30.14 -4.13 -8.47
CA LEU A 174 30.23 -2.71 -8.74
C LEU A 174 30.17 -2.41 -10.23
N ASP A 175 30.80 -3.25 -11.06
CA ASP A 175 30.90 -3.10 -12.50
C ASP A 175 29.73 -3.78 -13.26
N ALA A 176 28.82 -4.46 -12.55
CA ALA A 176 27.64 -5.05 -13.16
C ALA A 176 26.76 -3.99 -13.83
N GLU A 177 26.52 -4.14 -15.11
CA GLU A 177 25.61 -3.29 -15.89
C GLU A 177 24.17 -3.60 -15.57
N ILE A 178 23.35 -2.55 -15.48
CA ILE A 178 21.90 -2.67 -15.26
C ILE A 178 21.17 -2.33 -16.55
N ASN A 179 20.44 -3.32 -17.08
CA ASN A 179 19.45 -3.06 -18.11
C ASN A 179 18.14 -2.63 -17.43
N PRO A 180 17.71 -1.35 -17.56
CA PRO A 180 16.52 -0.85 -16.88
C PRO A 180 15.21 -1.47 -17.38
N GLU A 181 15.23 -2.13 -18.54
CA GLU A 181 14.06 -2.80 -19.15
C GLU A 181 13.95 -4.27 -18.77
N GLU A 182 14.96 -4.86 -18.16
CA GLU A 182 14.94 -6.26 -17.76
C GLU A 182 14.15 -6.48 -16.47
N MET A 183 13.35 -7.55 -16.40
CA MET A 183 12.64 -7.92 -15.17
C MET A 183 13.62 -8.12 -14.01
N LYS A 184 13.43 -7.35 -12.95
CA LYS A 184 14.23 -7.44 -11.71
C LYS A 184 13.37 -7.65 -10.46
N ILE A 185 12.07 -7.49 -10.58
CA ILE A 185 11.14 -7.65 -9.45
C ILE A 185 9.96 -8.55 -9.89
N MET A 186 9.66 -9.57 -9.08
CA MET A 186 8.50 -10.44 -9.24
C MET A 186 7.57 -10.25 -8.05
N LEU A 187 6.35 -9.77 -8.28
CA LEU A 187 5.36 -9.54 -7.24
C LEU A 187 4.14 -10.43 -7.44
N PHE A 188 3.81 -11.22 -6.42
CA PHE A 188 2.58 -11.99 -6.39
C PHE A 188 1.40 -11.09 -6.02
N THR A 189 0.40 -11.02 -6.89
CA THR A 189 -0.84 -10.31 -6.58
C THR A 189 -1.84 -11.26 -5.95
N SER A 190 -2.57 -10.79 -4.94
CA SER A 190 -3.73 -11.49 -4.38
C SER A 190 -4.89 -11.38 -5.37
N GLY A 191 -4.87 -12.15 -6.45
CA GLY A 191 -5.96 -12.20 -7.43
C GLY A 191 -7.28 -12.63 -6.77
N THR A 192 -8.39 -12.12 -7.30
CA THR A 192 -9.75 -12.60 -6.96
C THR A 192 -10.05 -13.96 -7.60
N THR A 193 -9.14 -14.51 -8.39
CA THR A 193 -9.20 -15.81 -9.08
C THR A 193 -8.35 -16.84 -8.32
N SER A 194 -8.60 -18.12 -8.53
CA SER A 194 -7.98 -19.27 -7.85
C SER A 194 -6.45 -19.31 -7.90
N GLU A 195 -5.81 -18.61 -8.82
CA GLU A 195 -4.36 -18.49 -8.90
C GLU A 195 -3.89 -17.02 -8.90
N SER A 196 -2.95 -16.70 -7.98
CA SER A 196 -2.29 -15.40 -7.95
C SER A 196 -1.47 -15.17 -9.22
N LYS A 197 -1.66 -14.02 -9.88
CA LYS A 197 -0.82 -13.62 -11.01
C LYS A 197 0.52 -13.09 -10.49
N VAL A 198 1.57 -13.22 -11.29
CA VAL A 198 2.91 -12.71 -10.97
C VAL A 198 3.20 -11.51 -11.86
N VAL A 199 3.24 -10.34 -11.27
CA VAL A 199 3.57 -9.08 -11.97
C VAL A 199 5.09 -8.97 -12.12
N ALA A 200 5.55 -8.76 -13.36
CA ALA A 200 6.95 -8.56 -13.72
C ALA A 200 7.24 -7.06 -13.83
N LEU A 201 8.13 -6.55 -12.96
CA LEU A 201 8.56 -5.15 -12.98
C LEU A 201 10.06 -5.03 -13.27
N CYS A 202 10.44 -3.88 -13.83
CA CYS A 202 11.83 -3.52 -14.13
C CYS A 202 12.21 -2.19 -13.46
N HIS A 203 13.48 -1.80 -13.56
CA HIS A 203 13.97 -0.54 -12.99
C HIS A 203 13.25 0.68 -13.54
N ARG A 204 13.01 0.74 -14.88
CA ARG A 204 12.29 1.84 -15.51
C ARG A 204 10.92 2.08 -14.84
N ASN A 205 10.20 1.00 -14.53
CA ASN A 205 8.87 1.11 -13.91
C ASN A 205 8.94 1.85 -12.57
N LEU A 206 9.85 1.45 -11.69
CA LEU A 206 10.00 2.05 -10.37
C LEU A 206 10.61 3.46 -10.43
N CYS A 207 11.65 3.66 -11.25
CA CYS A 207 12.34 4.95 -11.34
C CYS A 207 11.43 6.04 -11.89
N SER A 208 10.63 5.75 -12.93
CA SER A 208 9.66 6.72 -13.45
C SER A 208 8.62 7.08 -12.38
N ASN A 209 8.11 6.10 -11.64
CA ASN A 209 7.13 6.34 -10.59
C ASN A 209 7.72 7.17 -9.43
N LEU A 210 8.97 6.91 -9.03
CA LEU A 210 9.68 7.70 -8.01
C LEU A 210 9.88 9.17 -8.43
N MET A 211 10.26 9.41 -9.69
CA MET A 211 10.42 10.75 -10.22
C MET A 211 9.09 11.50 -10.30
N ASP A 212 8.03 10.83 -10.72
CA ASP A 212 6.67 11.41 -10.76
C ASP A 212 6.17 11.76 -9.35
N ILE A 213 6.33 10.86 -8.37
CA ILE A 213 5.96 11.14 -6.97
C ILE A 213 6.71 12.37 -6.46
N ALA A 214 8.02 12.43 -6.69
CA ALA A 214 8.85 13.55 -6.26
C ALA A 214 8.50 14.87 -6.99
N THR A 215 7.98 14.77 -8.22
CA THR A 215 7.48 15.93 -8.96
C THR A 215 6.16 16.44 -8.38
N MET A 216 5.28 15.58 -7.95
CA MET A 216 3.94 15.94 -7.46
C MET A 216 3.94 16.29 -5.96
N LEU A 217 4.68 15.57 -5.13
CA LEU A 217 4.71 15.75 -3.69
C LEU A 217 5.95 16.52 -3.22
N ASP A 218 5.76 17.37 -2.20
CA ASP A 218 6.87 18.06 -1.52
C ASP A 218 7.50 17.13 -0.47
N VAL A 219 8.33 16.21 -0.95
CA VAL A 219 9.17 15.34 -0.12
C VAL A 219 10.62 15.77 -0.26
N ASN A 220 11.30 15.99 0.86
CA ASN A 220 12.68 16.47 0.89
C ASN A 220 13.54 15.73 1.92
N SER A 221 14.83 16.03 1.93
CA SER A 221 15.82 15.33 2.74
C SER A 221 15.72 15.56 4.26
N ASP A 222 14.87 16.46 4.71
CA ASP A 222 14.58 16.69 6.14
C ASP A 222 13.33 15.93 6.61
N ASP A 223 12.64 15.25 5.68
CA ASP A 223 11.47 14.48 6.01
C ASP A 223 11.81 13.17 6.73
N ARG A 224 10.87 12.71 7.53
CA ARG A 224 10.97 11.51 8.35
C ARG A 224 9.76 10.63 8.11
N PHE A 225 10.03 9.44 7.62
CA PHE A 225 9.05 8.41 7.25
C PHE A 225 8.90 7.39 8.36
N LEU A 226 7.69 6.88 8.52
CA LEU A 226 7.42 5.69 9.33
C LEU A 226 7.05 4.54 8.41
N SER A 227 7.91 3.54 8.29
CA SER A 227 7.62 2.30 7.58
C SER A 227 6.67 1.44 8.40
N PHE A 228 5.50 1.16 7.86
CA PHE A 228 4.41 0.55 8.60
C PHE A 228 3.63 -0.49 7.79
N LEU A 229 3.27 -0.17 6.54
CA LEU A 229 2.55 -1.10 5.68
C LEU A 229 3.43 -2.31 5.32
N PRO A 230 2.86 -3.45 4.89
CA PRO A 230 3.67 -4.61 4.51
C PRO A 230 4.67 -4.26 3.40
N ILE A 231 5.97 -4.39 3.69
CA ILE A 231 7.04 -3.91 2.80
C ILE A 231 7.14 -4.70 1.49
N HIS A 232 6.67 -5.97 1.46
CA HIS A 232 6.58 -6.76 0.23
C HIS A 232 5.56 -6.19 -0.76
N HIS A 233 4.63 -5.35 -0.29
CA HIS A 233 3.63 -4.71 -1.14
C HIS A 233 4.22 -3.51 -1.86
N VAL A 234 3.97 -3.39 -3.18
CA VAL A 234 4.54 -2.34 -4.02
C VAL A 234 4.30 -0.92 -3.49
N PHE A 235 3.17 -0.67 -2.81
CA PHE A 235 2.86 0.64 -2.24
C PHE A 235 3.87 1.04 -1.15
N GLU A 236 4.10 0.19 -0.15
CA GLU A 236 5.12 0.46 0.87
C GLU A 236 6.52 0.45 0.29
N CYS A 237 6.82 -0.52 -0.59
CA CYS A 237 8.13 -0.62 -1.22
C CYS A 237 8.49 0.65 -2.01
N THR A 238 7.56 1.20 -2.80
CA THR A 238 7.85 2.39 -3.62
C THR A 238 7.67 3.68 -2.83
N VAL A 239 6.54 3.87 -2.12
CA VAL A 239 6.20 5.15 -1.47
C VAL A 239 6.80 5.26 -0.07
N GLY A 240 6.91 4.16 0.68
CA GLY A 240 7.48 4.14 2.03
C GLY A 240 9.00 4.02 2.04
N PHE A 241 9.56 3.10 1.26
CA PHE A 241 10.98 2.75 1.27
C PHE A 241 11.77 3.48 0.18
N LEU A 242 11.54 3.18 -1.11
CA LEU A 242 12.37 3.70 -2.20
C LEU A 242 12.30 5.23 -2.34
N LEU A 243 11.11 5.82 -2.14
CA LEU A 243 10.93 7.28 -2.19
C LEU A 243 11.72 7.98 -1.08
N ALA A 244 11.69 7.45 0.14
CA ALA A 244 12.44 8.02 1.26
C ALA A 244 13.95 8.04 0.96
N LEU A 245 14.50 6.93 0.46
CA LEU A 245 15.90 6.87 0.05
C LEU A 245 16.20 7.83 -1.12
N TYR A 246 15.36 7.84 -2.14
CA TYR A 246 15.54 8.71 -3.31
C TYR A 246 15.56 10.19 -2.94
N ARG A 247 14.74 10.62 -1.99
CA ARG A 247 14.65 12.01 -1.53
C ARG A 247 15.62 12.36 -0.38
N GLY A 248 16.46 11.41 0.03
CA GLY A 248 17.40 11.63 1.13
C GLY A 248 16.76 11.75 2.51
N ALA A 249 15.50 11.32 2.64
CA ALA A 249 14.74 11.34 3.88
C ALA A 249 15.14 10.19 4.81
N GLN A 250 14.77 10.33 6.09
CA GLN A 250 15.01 9.32 7.12
C GLN A 250 13.81 8.39 7.26
N THR A 251 14.04 7.09 7.27
CA THR A 251 13.02 6.07 7.60
C THR A 251 13.23 5.53 9.02
N SER A 252 12.12 5.34 9.75
CA SER A 252 12.05 4.58 11.00
C SER A 252 10.97 3.50 10.88
N PHE A 253 11.12 2.40 11.62
CA PHE A 253 10.21 1.27 11.54
C PHE A 253 9.21 1.29 12.70
N CYS A 254 7.94 1.04 12.42
CA CYS A 254 6.87 1.09 13.40
C CYS A 254 6.93 -0.13 14.33
N ASP A 255 6.80 0.09 15.64
CA ASP A 255 6.75 -0.96 16.68
C ASP A 255 5.40 -1.75 16.65
N GLY A 256 4.52 -1.45 15.69
CA GLY A 256 3.20 -2.04 15.50
C GLY A 256 2.07 -1.02 15.63
N ILE A 257 0.88 -1.36 15.12
CA ILE A 257 -0.29 -0.45 15.04
C ILE A 257 -0.61 0.22 16.38
N LYS A 258 -0.51 -0.53 17.48
CA LYS A 258 -0.83 -0.03 18.83
C LYS A 258 0.13 1.08 19.29
N HIS A 259 1.34 1.12 18.75
CA HIS A 259 2.41 2.06 19.11
C HIS A 259 2.59 3.20 18.08
N MET A 260 1.77 3.24 17.05
CA MET A 260 1.92 4.20 15.94
C MET A 260 1.95 5.67 16.42
N GLN A 261 1.05 6.06 17.32
CA GLN A 261 1.02 7.43 17.86
C GLN A 261 2.27 7.77 18.68
N GLU A 262 2.79 6.79 19.43
CA GLU A 262 4.04 6.94 20.18
C GLU A 262 5.21 7.11 19.22
N ASN A 263 5.25 6.29 18.15
CA ASN A 263 6.29 6.36 17.13
C ASN A 263 6.25 7.68 16.33
N TYR A 264 5.07 8.24 16.06
CA TYR A 264 4.97 9.58 15.44
C TYR A 264 5.68 10.65 16.28
N LYS A 265 5.52 10.63 17.61
CA LYS A 265 6.20 11.55 18.55
C LYS A 265 7.70 11.24 18.65
N GLU A 266 8.03 9.96 18.89
CA GLU A 266 9.40 9.49 19.13
C GLU A 266 10.34 9.78 17.94
N TYR A 267 9.86 9.54 16.73
CA TYR A 267 10.65 9.74 15.51
C TYR A 267 10.39 11.10 14.85
N LYS A 268 9.47 11.90 15.38
CA LYS A 268 9.08 13.21 14.83
C LYS A 268 8.67 13.09 13.36
N ILE A 269 7.81 12.13 13.07
CA ILE A 269 7.40 11.78 11.71
C ILE A 269 6.74 12.97 11.01
N THR A 270 7.13 13.18 9.74
CA THR A 270 6.58 14.25 8.88
C THR A 270 5.73 13.70 7.75
N PHE A 271 6.00 12.46 7.33
CA PHE A 271 5.35 11.81 6.20
C PHE A 271 4.94 10.37 6.57
N ALA A 272 3.69 10.01 6.32
CA ALA A 272 3.22 8.64 6.54
C ALA A 272 2.23 8.20 5.46
N ALA A 273 2.49 7.01 4.89
CA ALA A 273 1.60 6.34 3.96
C ALA A 273 0.79 5.27 4.71
N CYS A 274 -0.52 5.21 4.48
CA CYS A 274 -1.37 4.24 5.14
C CYS A 274 -2.63 3.91 4.34
N VAL A 275 -3.37 2.91 4.80
CA VAL A 275 -4.69 2.56 4.25
C VAL A 275 -5.80 3.40 4.90
N PRO A 276 -6.93 3.66 4.21
CA PRO A 276 -8.02 4.49 4.69
C PRO A 276 -8.51 4.15 6.09
N ALA A 277 -8.76 2.88 6.37
CA ALA A 277 -9.30 2.42 7.65
C ALA A 277 -8.49 2.89 8.88
N ILE A 278 -7.18 3.03 8.75
CA ILE A 278 -6.31 3.52 9.82
C ILE A 278 -6.50 5.03 9.99
N PHE A 279 -6.48 5.81 8.91
CA PHE A 279 -6.71 7.25 8.98
C PHE A 279 -8.11 7.58 9.50
N GLU A 280 -9.14 6.86 9.07
CA GLU A 280 -10.52 7.02 9.54
C GLU A 280 -10.64 6.74 11.03
N ASN A 281 -10.00 5.67 11.52
CA ASN A 281 -9.96 5.37 12.95
C ASN A 281 -9.19 6.43 13.75
N MET A 282 -8.05 6.88 13.24
CA MET A 282 -7.27 7.97 13.87
C MET A 282 -8.11 9.26 13.94
N TYR A 283 -8.82 9.61 12.87
CA TYR A 283 -9.71 10.78 12.83
C TYR A 283 -10.87 10.66 13.84
N LYS A 284 -11.52 9.50 13.91
CA LYS A 284 -12.55 9.20 14.90
C LYS A 284 -12.02 9.36 16.34
N ASN A 285 -10.80 8.92 16.60
CA ASN A 285 -10.18 9.04 17.92
C ASN A 285 -9.86 10.50 18.29
N VAL A 286 -9.55 11.37 17.33
CA VAL A 286 -9.42 12.82 17.58
C VAL A 286 -10.74 13.37 18.11
N TRP A 287 -11.85 13.11 17.43
CA TRP A 287 -13.16 13.61 17.85
C TRP A 287 -13.60 13.08 19.22
N LYS A 288 -13.39 11.79 19.49
CA LYS A 288 -13.65 11.20 20.82
C LYS A 288 -12.84 11.87 21.92
N LYS A 289 -11.59 12.20 21.63
CA LYS A 289 -10.75 12.90 22.60
C LYS A 289 -11.21 14.34 22.82
N LEU A 290 -11.52 15.08 21.75
CA LEU A 290 -12.06 16.45 21.86
C LEU A 290 -13.36 16.49 22.65
N GLU A 291 -14.24 15.52 22.46
CA GLU A 291 -15.49 15.39 23.22
C GLU A 291 -15.23 15.11 24.71
N LYS A 292 -14.33 14.15 25.02
CA LYS A 292 -13.90 13.84 26.38
C LYS A 292 -13.27 15.04 27.08
N ASP A 293 -12.47 15.83 26.35
CA ASP A 293 -11.77 17.01 26.86
C ASP A 293 -12.68 18.26 26.90
N GLY A 294 -13.96 18.17 26.52
CA GLY A 294 -14.93 19.27 26.46
C GLY A 294 -14.61 20.34 25.39
N LYS A 295 -13.81 20.02 24.38
CA LYS A 295 -13.33 20.95 23.34
C LYS A 295 -14.03 20.78 21.99
N LYS A 296 -15.05 19.94 21.89
CA LYS A 296 -15.72 19.63 20.64
C LYS A 296 -16.37 20.86 20.01
N GLU A 297 -17.19 21.59 20.78
CA GLU A 297 -17.92 22.79 20.32
C GLU A 297 -16.96 23.90 19.91
N GLU A 298 -15.97 24.23 20.76
CA GLU A 298 -14.91 25.19 20.42
C GLU A 298 -14.21 24.83 19.10
N THR A 299 -13.90 23.52 18.90
CA THR A 299 -13.26 23.06 17.67
C THR A 299 -14.15 23.24 16.44
N LEU A 300 -15.47 22.99 16.56
CA LEU A 300 -16.44 23.22 15.47
C LEU A 300 -16.55 24.69 15.12
N GLU A 301 -16.59 25.60 16.10
CA GLU A 301 -16.58 27.05 15.88
C GLU A 301 -15.30 27.50 15.17
N LEU A 302 -14.14 26.98 15.59
CA LEU A 302 -12.86 27.28 14.94
C LEU A 302 -12.81 26.75 13.50
N LEU A 303 -13.36 25.58 13.22
CA LEU A 303 -13.43 25.02 11.85
C LEU A 303 -14.26 25.94 10.94
N GLU A 304 -15.41 26.41 11.39
CA GLU A 304 -16.22 27.35 10.61
C GLU A 304 -15.51 28.69 10.41
N LYS A 305 -14.92 29.24 11.47
CA LYS A 305 -14.20 30.53 11.45
C LYS A 305 -12.98 30.52 10.51
N PHE A 306 -12.31 29.38 10.37
CA PHE A 306 -11.07 29.25 9.60
C PHE A 306 -11.23 28.40 8.33
N LYS A 307 -12.46 28.17 7.86
CA LYS A 307 -12.76 27.33 6.68
C LYS A 307 -12.06 27.81 5.39
N ASP A 308 -11.85 29.12 5.23
CA ASP A 308 -11.18 29.71 4.06
C ASP A 308 -9.71 30.08 4.35
N ALA A 309 -9.16 29.66 5.50
CA ALA A 309 -7.78 29.95 5.85
C ALA A 309 -6.80 29.03 5.10
N THR A 310 -5.57 29.51 4.91
CA THR A 310 -4.48 28.70 4.35
C THR A 310 -4.14 27.52 5.25
N MET A 311 -3.59 26.44 4.69
CA MET A 311 -3.14 25.26 5.42
C MET A 311 -2.17 25.63 6.56
N GLU A 312 -1.24 26.55 6.33
CA GLU A 312 -0.31 27.01 7.36
C GLU A 312 -1.03 27.67 8.56
N LYS A 313 -2.06 28.51 8.30
CA LYS A 313 -2.85 29.13 9.35
C LYS A 313 -3.68 28.11 10.10
N ARG A 314 -4.33 27.17 9.41
CA ARG A 314 -5.06 26.06 10.04
C ARG A 314 -4.14 25.23 10.92
N ARG A 315 -2.94 24.89 10.48
CA ARG A 315 -1.92 24.16 11.26
C ARG A 315 -1.59 24.86 12.57
N LYS A 316 -1.49 26.19 12.58
CA LYS A 316 -1.24 26.97 13.79
C LYS A 316 -2.46 26.97 14.73
N VAL A 317 -3.68 27.13 14.19
CA VAL A 317 -4.93 27.14 14.96
C VAL A 317 -5.19 25.79 15.62
N PHE A 318 -5.02 24.70 14.88
CA PHE A 318 -5.28 23.34 15.35
C PHE A 318 -4.02 22.63 15.87
N LYS A 319 -3.04 23.37 16.37
CA LYS A 319 -1.78 22.84 16.90
C LYS A 319 -1.98 21.68 17.88
N HIS A 320 -2.98 21.76 18.76
CA HIS A 320 -3.30 20.70 19.73
C HIS A 320 -3.69 19.38 19.07
N ILE A 321 -4.32 19.42 17.89
CA ILE A 321 -4.63 18.21 17.09
C ILE A 321 -3.35 17.68 16.44
N HIS A 322 -2.49 18.54 15.91
CA HIS A 322 -1.19 18.14 15.39
C HIS A 322 -0.32 17.47 16.46
N GLU A 323 -0.37 17.92 17.70
CA GLU A 323 0.35 17.32 18.84
C GLU A 323 -0.11 15.88 19.12
N MET A 324 -1.36 15.53 18.81
CA MET A 324 -1.84 14.15 18.90
C MET A 324 -1.12 13.21 17.94
N TYR A 325 -0.63 13.75 16.82
CA TYR A 325 0.18 13.06 15.80
C TYR A 325 1.68 13.38 15.92
N GLY A 326 2.14 13.81 17.08
CA GLY A 326 3.54 14.14 17.34
C GLY A 326 3.98 15.55 16.96
N GLY A 327 3.09 16.38 16.40
CA GLY A 327 3.34 17.80 16.12
C GLY A 327 4.17 18.10 14.87
N HIS A 328 4.59 17.06 14.11
CA HIS A 328 5.50 17.22 12.98
C HIS A 328 4.91 16.78 11.63
N ILE A 329 3.75 16.13 11.60
CA ILE A 329 3.13 15.65 10.38
C ILE A 329 2.89 16.78 9.39
N LYS A 330 3.40 16.63 8.18
CA LYS A 330 3.14 17.48 7.02
C LYS A 330 2.11 16.84 6.11
N THR A 331 2.35 15.58 5.74
CA THR A 331 1.58 14.88 4.70
C THR A 331 1.24 13.45 5.12
N PHE A 332 -0.02 13.11 4.96
CA PHE A 332 -0.53 11.74 4.96
C PHE A 332 -0.87 11.33 3.54
N ILE A 333 -0.48 10.11 3.16
CA ILE A 333 -0.85 9.49 1.88
C ILE A 333 -1.80 8.33 2.15
N SER A 334 -3.01 8.44 1.65
CA SER A 334 -4.01 7.36 1.71
C SER A 334 -4.05 6.63 0.38
N GLY A 335 -3.84 5.31 0.39
CA GLY A 335 -3.82 4.48 -0.82
C GLY A 335 -4.45 3.11 -0.60
N ALA A 336 -4.44 2.29 -1.65
CA ALA A 336 -4.98 0.93 -1.73
C ALA A 336 -6.53 0.80 -1.70
N ALA A 337 -7.26 1.81 -1.22
CA ALA A 337 -8.72 1.90 -1.26
C ALA A 337 -9.17 3.38 -1.19
N ALA A 338 -10.44 3.65 -1.48
CA ALA A 338 -11.00 4.98 -1.35
C ALA A 338 -11.18 5.36 0.13
N ILE A 339 -10.74 6.55 0.52
CA ILE A 339 -10.99 7.11 1.86
C ILE A 339 -12.34 7.83 1.90
N ASP A 340 -12.98 7.85 3.08
CA ASP A 340 -14.17 8.69 3.29
C ASP A 340 -13.84 10.16 3.00
N LYS A 341 -14.59 10.75 2.06
CA LYS A 341 -14.38 12.15 1.63
C LYS A 341 -14.49 13.17 2.76
N ASN A 342 -15.32 12.89 3.79
CA ASN A 342 -15.47 13.80 4.93
C ASN A 342 -14.27 13.68 5.86
N VAL A 343 -13.68 12.49 5.99
CA VAL A 343 -12.45 12.28 6.75
C VAL A 343 -11.27 12.95 6.06
N ALA A 344 -11.14 12.78 4.74
CA ALA A 344 -10.10 13.45 3.96
C ALA A 344 -10.19 14.97 4.08
N LYS A 345 -11.41 15.52 3.90
CA LYS A 345 -11.68 16.95 4.11
C LYS A 345 -11.35 17.38 5.55
N GLY A 346 -11.77 16.61 6.55
CA GLY A 346 -11.57 16.95 7.96
C GLY A 346 -10.09 17.04 8.35
N TYR A 347 -9.22 16.16 7.82
CA TYR A 347 -7.76 16.31 8.03
C TYR A 347 -7.23 17.63 7.45
N ARG A 348 -7.67 18.00 6.24
CA ARG A 348 -7.29 19.26 5.61
C ARG A 348 -7.83 20.47 6.37
N ASP A 349 -9.04 20.37 6.92
CA ASP A 349 -9.62 21.41 7.78
C ASP A 349 -8.80 21.63 9.05
N PHE A 350 -8.15 20.60 9.57
CA PHE A 350 -7.17 20.68 10.67
C PHE A 350 -5.78 21.15 10.23
N GLY A 351 -5.54 21.40 8.94
CA GLY A 351 -4.24 21.81 8.42
C GLY A 351 -3.26 20.64 8.21
N ILE A 352 -3.75 19.40 8.13
CA ILE A 352 -2.96 18.21 7.77
C ILE A 352 -3.23 17.89 6.30
N ASN A 353 -2.19 17.92 5.47
CA ASN A 353 -2.31 17.57 4.06
C ASN A 353 -2.51 16.04 3.92
N LEU A 354 -3.77 15.61 3.78
CA LEU A 354 -4.07 14.22 3.42
C LEU A 354 -4.34 14.15 1.93
N CYS A 355 -3.49 13.37 1.23
CA CYS A 355 -3.57 13.13 -0.20
C CYS A 355 -4.04 11.70 -0.46
N GLN A 356 -5.02 11.54 -1.33
CA GLN A 356 -5.42 10.23 -1.82
C GLN A 356 -4.63 9.89 -3.07
N GLY A 357 -4.01 8.70 -3.11
CA GLY A 357 -3.33 8.15 -4.27
C GLY A 357 -4.05 6.91 -4.80
N TYR A 358 -4.00 6.72 -6.11
CA TYR A 358 -4.53 5.55 -6.80
C TYR A 358 -3.45 4.86 -7.61
N GLY A 359 -3.52 3.54 -7.64
CA GLY A 359 -2.67 2.72 -8.46
C GLY A 359 -2.81 1.23 -8.19
N LEU A 360 -2.03 0.45 -8.92
CA LEU A 360 -2.06 -1.00 -8.90
C LEU A 360 -0.62 -1.54 -8.86
N THR A 361 -0.46 -2.81 -8.52
CA THR A 361 0.85 -3.47 -8.62
C THR A 361 1.39 -3.39 -10.04
N GLU A 362 0.52 -3.51 -11.02
CA GLU A 362 0.78 -3.44 -12.46
C GLU A 362 1.22 -2.05 -12.95
N THR A 363 1.12 -1.01 -12.09
CA THR A 363 1.52 0.38 -12.41
C THR A 363 2.63 0.94 -11.51
N SER A 364 3.25 0.16 -10.65
CA SER A 364 4.52 0.35 -9.90
C SER A 364 4.60 1.40 -8.76
N PRO A 365 3.59 1.78 -7.97
CA PRO A 365 2.18 1.48 -8.16
C PRO A 365 1.35 2.66 -8.64
N VAL A 366 1.79 3.93 -8.43
CA VAL A 366 0.91 5.11 -8.45
C VAL A 366 0.66 5.63 -9.86
N VAL A 367 -0.60 5.85 -10.17
CA VAL A 367 -1.07 6.43 -11.45
C VAL A 367 -1.49 7.88 -11.27
N ALA A 368 -2.17 8.18 -10.18
CA ALA A 368 -2.71 9.50 -9.89
C ALA A 368 -2.66 9.79 -8.40
N ILE A 369 -2.52 11.06 -8.04
CA ILE A 369 -2.47 11.50 -6.66
C ILE A 369 -3.06 12.90 -6.50
N GLU A 370 -3.70 13.13 -5.36
CA GLU A 370 -4.00 14.47 -4.88
C GLU A 370 -2.75 15.13 -4.29
N THR A 371 -2.69 16.46 -4.38
CA THR A 371 -1.67 17.27 -3.69
C THR A 371 -2.36 18.32 -2.80
N GLU A 372 -1.60 19.15 -2.09
CA GLU A 372 -2.17 20.27 -1.35
C GLU A 372 -2.94 21.23 -2.27
N GLU A 373 -2.42 21.48 -3.48
CA GLU A 373 -2.97 22.42 -4.46
C GLU A 373 -3.94 21.75 -5.44
N LEU A 374 -3.66 20.50 -5.84
CA LEU A 374 -4.44 19.72 -6.79
C LEU A 374 -5.28 18.70 -6.05
N ASN A 375 -6.36 19.16 -5.42
CA ASN A 375 -7.29 18.27 -4.75
C ASN A 375 -8.74 18.62 -5.12
N ARG A 376 -9.56 17.59 -5.26
CA ARG A 376 -10.99 17.70 -5.50
C ARG A 376 -11.71 16.60 -4.75
N VAL A 377 -12.63 16.97 -3.89
CA VAL A 377 -13.31 16.03 -2.99
C VAL A 377 -13.91 14.85 -3.76
N GLY A 378 -13.47 13.65 -3.41
CA GLY A 378 -13.90 12.38 -4.00
C GLY A 378 -13.14 11.97 -5.26
N SER A 379 -12.19 12.77 -5.75
CA SER A 379 -11.25 12.37 -6.81
C SER A 379 -10.03 11.65 -6.20
N ILE A 380 -9.27 11.02 -7.07
CA ILE A 380 -7.93 10.50 -6.78
C ILE A 380 -6.83 11.45 -7.26
N GLY A 381 -7.18 12.72 -7.52
CA GLY A 381 -6.27 13.72 -8.06
C GLY A 381 -6.12 13.63 -9.58
N LYS A 382 -4.95 14.05 -10.05
CA LYS A 382 -4.58 14.03 -11.48
C LYS A 382 -3.54 12.96 -11.78
N CYS A 383 -3.53 12.50 -13.03
CA CYS A 383 -2.54 11.57 -13.54
C CYS A 383 -1.11 12.13 -13.41
N TYR A 384 -0.16 11.24 -13.20
CA TYR A 384 1.27 11.58 -13.20
C TYR A 384 1.74 12.10 -14.55
N PRO A 385 2.73 13.02 -14.57
CA PRO A 385 3.22 13.65 -15.79
C PRO A 385 3.78 12.67 -16.84
N SER A 386 4.37 11.56 -16.42
CA SER A 386 4.94 10.55 -17.32
C SER A 386 3.90 9.57 -17.89
N LEU A 387 2.65 9.65 -17.42
CA LEU A 387 1.59 8.71 -17.77
C LEU A 387 0.50 9.38 -18.62
N GLU A 388 -0.11 8.57 -19.47
CA GLU A 388 -1.34 8.90 -20.18
C GLU A 388 -2.49 8.06 -19.60
N VAL A 389 -3.66 8.66 -19.46
CA VAL A 389 -4.89 7.99 -19.03
C VAL A 389 -6.04 8.32 -19.97
N LYS A 390 -6.94 7.38 -20.16
CA LYS A 390 -8.20 7.60 -20.90
C LYS A 390 -9.31 6.72 -20.34
N ILE A 391 -10.56 7.11 -20.61
CA ILE A 391 -11.74 6.30 -20.35
C ILE A 391 -12.08 5.51 -21.61
N PHE A 392 -12.14 4.20 -21.48
CA PHE A 392 -12.49 3.29 -22.57
C PHE A 392 -13.96 2.91 -22.48
N GLU A 393 -14.66 2.98 -23.62
CA GLU A 393 -16.10 2.70 -23.75
C GLU A 393 -16.96 3.45 -22.70
N PRO A 394 -16.91 4.80 -22.66
CA PRO A 394 -17.69 5.56 -21.70
C PRO A 394 -19.19 5.46 -22.00
N ASN A 395 -20.00 5.33 -20.94
CA ASN A 395 -21.45 5.46 -21.03
C ASN A 395 -21.89 6.94 -21.12
N ASP A 396 -23.22 7.21 -21.13
CA ASP A 396 -23.79 8.57 -21.21
C ASP A 396 -23.35 9.48 -20.02
N GLU A 397 -22.89 8.91 -18.90
CA GLU A 397 -22.38 9.66 -17.74
C GLU A 397 -20.86 9.88 -17.82
N GLY A 398 -20.20 9.44 -18.88
CA GLY A 398 -18.75 9.51 -19.08
C GLY A 398 -17.97 8.47 -18.26
N ILE A 399 -18.66 7.43 -17.73
CA ILE A 399 -18.06 6.38 -16.93
C ILE A 399 -17.68 5.20 -17.85
N GLY A 400 -16.42 4.79 -17.82
CA GLY A 400 -15.90 3.63 -18.54
C GLY A 400 -14.66 3.07 -17.86
N GLU A 401 -14.02 2.11 -18.48
CA GLU A 401 -12.80 1.52 -17.93
C GLU A 401 -11.62 2.48 -18.00
N LEU A 402 -10.92 2.68 -16.89
CA LEU A 402 -9.69 3.48 -16.86
C LEU A 402 -8.56 2.70 -17.53
N LEU A 403 -7.97 3.27 -18.57
CA LEU A 403 -6.77 2.76 -19.22
C LEU A 403 -5.58 3.62 -18.86
N VAL A 404 -4.42 2.99 -18.68
CA VAL A 404 -3.15 3.64 -18.33
C VAL A 404 -2.07 3.24 -19.32
N LYS A 405 -1.27 4.22 -19.77
CA LYS A 405 -0.10 4.00 -20.63
C LYS A 405 1.08 4.81 -20.11
N GLY A 406 2.27 4.23 -20.10
CA GLY A 406 3.50 4.93 -19.78
C GLY A 406 4.54 4.06 -19.10
N PRO A 407 5.67 4.65 -18.68
CA PRO A 407 6.84 3.91 -18.25
C PRO A 407 6.67 3.13 -16.94
N SER A 408 5.72 3.47 -16.08
CA SER A 408 5.46 2.73 -14.85
C SER A 408 4.60 1.48 -15.04
N VAL A 409 4.01 1.27 -16.22
CA VAL A 409 3.24 0.06 -16.53
C VAL A 409 4.17 -1.16 -16.59
N MET A 410 3.77 -2.25 -15.97
CA MET A 410 4.51 -3.52 -15.88
C MET A 410 4.96 -4.06 -17.24
N LEU A 411 5.93 -4.96 -17.23
CA LEU A 411 6.33 -5.72 -18.43
C LEU A 411 5.25 -6.72 -18.86
N GLY A 412 4.45 -7.19 -17.92
CA GLY A 412 3.40 -8.19 -18.11
C GLY A 412 3.30 -9.12 -16.92
N TYR A 413 2.49 -10.17 -17.07
CA TYR A 413 2.39 -11.25 -16.10
C TYR A 413 3.41 -12.34 -16.43
N TYR A 414 4.30 -12.63 -15.51
CA TYR A 414 5.36 -13.64 -15.69
C TYR A 414 4.77 -15.01 -16.00
N ASN A 415 5.27 -15.65 -17.06
CA ASN A 415 4.80 -16.94 -17.59
C ASN A 415 3.27 -17.00 -17.86
N ASN A 416 2.66 -15.87 -18.22
CA ASN A 416 1.24 -15.81 -18.55
C ASN A 416 1.00 -14.79 -19.69
N GLU A 417 1.37 -15.17 -20.90
CA GLU A 417 1.24 -14.31 -22.09
C GLU A 417 -0.22 -13.99 -22.42
N GLU A 418 -1.14 -14.93 -22.22
CA GLU A 418 -2.56 -14.74 -22.47
C GLU A 418 -3.13 -13.62 -21.59
N ALA A 419 -2.94 -13.73 -20.27
CA ALA A 419 -3.35 -12.68 -19.35
C ALA A 419 -2.63 -11.34 -19.59
N THR A 420 -1.40 -11.36 -20.10
CA THR A 420 -0.67 -10.15 -20.47
C THR A 420 -1.30 -9.47 -21.69
N LYS A 421 -1.62 -10.23 -22.74
CA LYS A 421 -2.29 -9.73 -23.95
C LYS A 421 -3.70 -9.20 -23.68
N GLU A 422 -4.42 -9.82 -22.75
CA GLU A 422 -5.72 -9.31 -22.28
C GLU A 422 -5.59 -8.01 -21.49
N ALA A 423 -4.55 -7.89 -20.66
CA ALA A 423 -4.36 -6.74 -19.79
C ALA A 423 -3.70 -5.54 -20.48
N ILE A 424 -2.83 -5.78 -21.49
CA ILE A 424 -2.10 -4.73 -22.22
C ILE A 424 -2.43 -4.85 -23.70
N VAL A 425 -3.26 -3.94 -24.18
CA VAL A 425 -3.71 -3.87 -25.58
C VAL A 425 -3.20 -2.58 -26.21
N ASP A 426 -2.47 -2.64 -27.30
CA ASP A 426 -1.88 -1.49 -28.01
C ASP A 426 -1.09 -0.54 -27.10
N GLY A 427 -0.41 -1.11 -26.09
CA GLY A 427 0.38 -0.39 -25.10
C GLY A 427 -0.45 0.26 -23.98
N TRP A 428 -1.77 0.07 -23.97
CA TRP A 428 -2.67 0.51 -22.91
C TRP A 428 -2.97 -0.62 -21.92
N PHE A 429 -2.72 -0.36 -20.66
CA PHE A 429 -3.06 -1.28 -19.58
C PHE A 429 -4.52 -1.09 -19.16
N HIS A 430 -5.31 -2.15 -19.25
CA HIS A 430 -6.69 -2.25 -18.79
C HIS A 430 -6.71 -2.49 -17.28
N THR A 431 -7.07 -1.45 -16.51
CA THR A 431 -7.01 -1.52 -15.04
C THR A 431 -8.08 -2.42 -14.41
N GLY A 432 -9.18 -2.63 -15.13
CA GLY A 432 -10.40 -3.25 -14.60
C GLY A 432 -11.15 -2.35 -13.62
N ASP A 433 -10.75 -1.08 -13.47
CA ASP A 433 -11.44 -0.09 -12.66
C ASP A 433 -12.28 0.83 -13.56
N LEU A 434 -13.52 1.08 -13.16
CA LEU A 434 -14.39 2.05 -13.81
C LEU A 434 -14.16 3.43 -13.21
N ALA A 435 -13.99 4.41 -14.08
CA ALA A 435 -13.70 5.78 -13.70
C ALA A 435 -14.36 6.80 -14.65
N LYS A 436 -14.33 8.04 -14.24
CA LYS A 436 -14.58 9.21 -15.10
C LYS A 436 -13.50 10.25 -14.89
N ILE A 437 -13.24 11.04 -15.90
CA ILE A 437 -12.33 12.19 -15.87
C ILE A 437 -13.15 13.44 -16.14
N ASP A 438 -13.04 14.45 -15.27
CA ASP A 438 -13.74 15.71 -15.48
C ASP A 438 -12.96 16.65 -16.43
N GLU A 439 -13.57 17.79 -16.76
CA GLU A 439 -13.03 18.77 -17.70
C GLU A 439 -11.68 19.36 -17.26
N ASP A 440 -11.40 19.36 -15.96
CA ASP A 440 -10.12 19.84 -15.40
C ASP A 440 -9.08 18.72 -15.27
N GLY A 441 -9.40 17.47 -15.67
CA GLY A 441 -8.51 16.32 -15.65
C GLY A 441 -8.42 15.59 -14.31
N TYR A 442 -9.35 15.82 -13.38
CA TYR A 442 -9.44 15.03 -12.14
C TYR A 442 -10.13 13.70 -12.40
N ILE A 443 -9.57 12.64 -11.84
CA ILE A 443 -10.01 11.26 -12.02
C ILE A 443 -10.87 10.84 -10.82
N PHE A 444 -12.04 10.24 -11.09
CA PHE A 444 -12.94 9.71 -10.07
C PHE A 444 -13.12 8.21 -10.30
N ILE A 445 -12.68 7.40 -9.34
CA ILE A 445 -12.91 5.95 -9.38
C ILE A 445 -14.34 5.66 -8.92
N MET A 446 -15.08 4.92 -9.74
CA MET A 446 -16.47 4.56 -9.48
C MET A 446 -16.59 3.16 -8.85
N GLY A 447 -15.68 2.24 -9.20
CA GLY A 447 -15.65 0.88 -8.67
C GLY A 447 -14.94 -0.09 -9.60
N ARG A 448 -14.97 -1.38 -9.27
CA ARG A 448 -14.39 -2.45 -10.09
C ARG A 448 -15.37 -2.92 -11.16
N LYS A 449 -14.91 -3.06 -12.42
CA LYS A 449 -15.71 -3.56 -13.55
C LYS A 449 -16.35 -4.93 -13.23
N LYS A 450 -15.60 -5.83 -12.60
CA LYS A 450 -16.08 -7.18 -12.19
C LYS A 450 -17.02 -7.18 -10.99
N SER A 451 -17.14 -6.07 -10.25
CA SER A 451 -18.00 -5.95 -9.06
C SER A 451 -19.32 -5.25 -9.35
N VAL A 452 -19.48 -4.65 -10.52
CA VAL A 452 -20.69 -3.92 -10.89
C VAL A 452 -21.91 -4.84 -10.87
N ILE A 453 -22.97 -4.40 -10.22
CA ILE A 453 -24.28 -5.05 -10.26
C ILE A 453 -25.09 -4.37 -11.35
N VAL A 454 -25.37 -5.08 -12.43
CA VAL A 454 -26.20 -4.58 -13.53
C VAL A 454 -27.66 -4.90 -13.23
N LEU A 455 -28.50 -3.86 -13.14
CA LEU A 455 -29.93 -4.03 -12.92
C LEU A 455 -30.67 -4.29 -14.22
N LYS A 456 -31.88 -4.88 -14.17
CA LYS A 456 -32.74 -5.15 -15.33
C LYS A 456 -33.02 -3.94 -16.21
N ASN A 457 -33.00 -2.74 -15.65
CA ASN A 457 -33.17 -1.48 -16.39
C ASN A 457 -31.88 -0.94 -17.01
N GLY A 458 -30.79 -1.73 -17.02
CA GLY A 458 -29.50 -1.38 -17.57
C GLY A 458 -28.65 -0.43 -16.69
N LYS A 459 -29.13 -0.04 -15.49
CA LYS A 459 -28.36 0.82 -14.60
C LYS A 459 -27.30 0.02 -13.85
N ASN A 460 -26.11 0.60 -13.78
CA ASN A 460 -24.98 0.07 -13.05
C ASN A 460 -25.02 0.52 -11.59
N ILE A 461 -24.84 -0.42 -10.67
CA ILE A 461 -24.65 -0.17 -9.25
C ILE A 461 -23.20 -0.48 -8.91
N PHE A 462 -22.55 0.45 -8.23
CA PHE A 462 -21.19 0.34 -7.73
C PHE A 462 -21.24 -0.03 -6.24
N PRO A 463 -20.98 -1.29 -5.88
CA PRO A 463 -21.13 -1.77 -4.50
C PRO A 463 -20.33 -0.95 -3.49
N GLU A 464 -19.11 -0.56 -3.86
CA GLU A 464 -18.17 0.16 -3.00
C GLU A 464 -18.73 1.51 -2.53
N GLU A 465 -19.49 2.22 -3.38
CA GLU A 465 -20.15 3.49 -3.03
C GLU A 465 -21.15 3.28 -1.89
N MET A 466 -21.91 2.21 -1.96
CA MET A 466 -22.94 1.89 -0.97
C MET A 466 -22.32 1.32 0.32
N GLU A 467 -21.29 0.48 0.21
CA GLU A 467 -20.54 -0.04 1.35
C GLU A 467 -19.93 1.07 2.19
N ASN A 468 -19.40 2.11 1.56
CA ASN A 468 -18.89 3.29 2.24
C ASN A 468 -19.96 3.99 3.10
N LEU A 469 -21.23 3.97 2.68
CA LEU A 469 -22.34 4.53 3.46
C LEU A 469 -22.71 3.61 4.63
N VAL A 470 -22.79 2.31 4.39
CA VAL A 470 -23.14 1.32 5.43
C VAL A 470 -22.04 1.23 6.49
N ASN A 471 -20.78 1.28 6.10
CA ASN A 471 -19.64 1.22 7.03
C ASN A 471 -19.54 2.44 7.98
N ARG A 472 -20.29 3.53 7.71
CA ARG A 472 -20.42 4.68 8.64
C ARG A 472 -21.37 4.43 9.79
N ILE A 473 -22.21 3.40 9.71
CA ILE A 473 -23.13 3.03 10.81
C ILE A 473 -22.27 2.64 12.02
N GLU A 474 -22.52 3.26 13.16
CA GLU A 474 -21.78 2.95 14.39
C GLU A 474 -22.00 1.48 14.78
N GLY A 475 -20.91 0.76 15.05
CA GLY A 475 -20.95 -0.68 15.32
C GLY A 475 -20.82 -1.57 14.09
N VAL A 476 -20.87 -1.05 12.87
CA VAL A 476 -20.49 -1.78 11.65
C VAL A 476 -18.97 -1.80 11.53
N LYS A 477 -18.39 -2.99 11.38
CA LYS A 477 -16.96 -3.21 11.12
C LYS A 477 -16.64 -3.21 9.65
N GLU A 478 -17.47 -3.88 8.87
CA GLU A 478 -17.33 -4.02 7.43
C GLU A 478 -18.64 -4.48 6.80
N SER A 479 -18.82 -4.21 5.52
CA SER A 479 -20.00 -4.65 4.78
C SER A 479 -19.65 -5.10 3.38
N LEU A 480 -20.52 -5.93 2.80
CA LEU A 480 -20.47 -6.40 1.43
C LEU A 480 -21.83 -6.17 0.78
N ILE A 481 -21.87 -5.33 -0.24
CA ILE A 481 -23.04 -5.15 -1.11
C ILE A 481 -22.98 -6.15 -2.26
N PHE A 482 -24.08 -6.84 -2.53
CA PHE A 482 -24.16 -7.81 -3.61
C PHE A 482 -25.55 -7.83 -4.25
N GLY A 483 -25.62 -8.28 -5.49
CA GLY A 483 -26.85 -8.52 -6.21
C GLY A 483 -27.39 -9.91 -5.93
N LYS A 484 -28.68 -10.04 -5.58
CA LYS A 484 -29.36 -11.33 -5.45
C LYS A 484 -30.47 -11.41 -6.48
N PRO A 485 -30.44 -12.40 -7.40
CA PRO A 485 -31.52 -12.60 -8.36
C PRO A 485 -32.86 -12.86 -7.65
N ASN A 486 -33.92 -12.30 -8.17
CA ASN A 486 -35.29 -12.59 -7.69
C ASN A 486 -35.68 -14.01 -8.13
N LYS A 487 -36.22 -14.78 -7.21
CA LYS A 487 -36.64 -16.18 -7.49
C LYS A 487 -37.68 -16.28 -8.62
N ALA A 488 -38.55 -15.28 -8.77
CA ALA A 488 -39.59 -15.24 -9.78
C ALA A 488 -39.12 -14.72 -11.15
N ASP A 489 -38.02 -13.95 -11.18
CA ASP A 489 -37.45 -13.33 -12.38
C ASP A 489 -35.93 -13.16 -12.15
N PRO A 490 -35.10 -14.09 -12.62
CA PRO A 490 -33.64 -14.06 -12.39
C PRO A 490 -32.95 -12.81 -12.92
N ASP A 491 -33.52 -12.14 -13.94
CA ASP A 491 -32.99 -10.89 -14.50
C ASP A 491 -33.28 -9.68 -13.60
N ASP A 492 -34.24 -9.82 -12.66
CA ASP A 492 -34.57 -8.78 -11.68
C ASP A 492 -33.66 -8.91 -10.44
N VAL A 493 -32.45 -8.40 -10.53
CA VAL A 493 -31.47 -8.41 -9.46
C VAL A 493 -31.83 -7.37 -8.39
N LYS A 494 -31.92 -7.81 -7.13
CA LYS A 494 -32.13 -6.94 -5.96
C LYS A 494 -30.84 -6.75 -5.20
N ILE A 495 -30.65 -5.56 -4.63
CA ILE A 495 -29.45 -5.19 -3.87
C ILE A 495 -29.60 -5.66 -2.43
N TYR A 496 -28.64 -6.42 -1.94
CA TYR A 496 -28.54 -6.90 -0.58
C TYR A 496 -27.23 -6.44 0.06
N VAL A 497 -27.21 -6.42 1.39
CA VAL A 497 -25.99 -6.15 2.16
C VAL A 497 -25.75 -7.24 3.20
N LYS A 498 -24.51 -7.71 3.30
CA LYS A 498 -24.00 -8.47 4.44
C LYS A 498 -23.18 -7.54 5.31
N VAL A 499 -23.50 -7.47 6.61
CA VAL A 499 -22.89 -6.54 7.57
C VAL A 499 -22.23 -7.34 8.68
N VAL A 500 -20.95 -7.08 8.90
CA VAL A 500 -20.22 -7.56 10.07
C VAL A 500 -20.27 -6.49 11.16
N TYR A 501 -20.77 -6.84 12.33
CA TYR A 501 -20.99 -5.89 13.42
C TYR A 501 -20.09 -6.16 14.64
N ASP A 502 -19.94 -5.13 15.49
CA ASP A 502 -19.34 -5.22 16.82
C ASP A 502 -20.44 -5.20 17.90
N LYS A 503 -20.66 -6.34 18.54
CA LYS A 503 -21.72 -6.50 19.55
C LYS A 503 -21.59 -5.51 20.71
N ASN A 504 -20.38 -5.22 21.17
CA ASN A 504 -20.16 -4.29 22.28
C ASN A 504 -20.51 -2.86 21.88
N ILE A 505 -20.14 -2.46 20.65
CA ILE A 505 -20.47 -1.12 20.13
C ILE A 505 -21.98 -1.02 19.89
N MET A 506 -22.62 -2.05 19.33
CA MET A 506 -24.08 -2.08 19.12
C MET A 506 -24.85 -1.92 20.44
N LYS A 507 -24.40 -2.61 21.50
CA LYS A 507 -24.97 -2.46 22.85
C LYS A 507 -24.82 -1.04 23.38
N LEU A 508 -23.66 -0.42 23.21
CA LEU A 508 -23.40 0.94 23.71
C LEU A 508 -24.16 2.02 22.92
N ALA A 509 -24.15 1.93 21.59
CA ALA A 509 -24.71 2.94 20.71
C ALA A 509 -26.24 2.87 20.56
N TYR A 510 -26.79 1.65 20.53
CA TYR A 510 -28.21 1.41 20.22
C TYR A 510 -28.97 0.66 21.32
N LYS A 511 -28.30 0.27 22.42
CA LYS A 511 -28.86 -0.59 23.48
C LYS A 511 -29.37 -1.94 22.96
N ALA A 512 -28.80 -2.41 21.84
CA ALA A 512 -29.13 -3.65 21.18
C ALA A 512 -28.22 -4.79 21.70
N GLU A 513 -28.80 -5.82 22.34
CA GLU A 513 -28.06 -6.91 22.96
C GLU A 513 -28.30 -8.25 22.25
N THR A 514 -29.50 -8.43 21.69
CA THR A 514 -29.88 -9.62 20.93
C THR A 514 -29.64 -9.42 19.43
N GLU A 515 -29.53 -10.52 18.70
CA GLU A 515 -29.35 -10.50 17.25
C GLU A 515 -30.50 -9.79 16.53
N ASN A 516 -31.74 -9.99 16.99
CA ASN A 516 -32.90 -9.29 16.43
C ASN A 516 -32.85 -7.78 16.66
N GLU A 517 -32.51 -7.33 17.87
CA GLU A 517 -32.37 -5.88 18.17
C GLU A 517 -31.27 -5.25 17.34
N ILE A 518 -30.14 -5.96 17.14
CA ILE A 518 -29.03 -5.50 16.29
C ILE A 518 -29.47 -5.42 14.83
N TYR A 519 -30.20 -6.44 14.35
CA TYR A 519 -30.75 -6.45 13.00
C TYR A 519 -31.69 -5.26 12.76
N GLU A 520 -32.62 -5.00 13.71
CA GLU A 520 -33.54 -3.86 13.63
C GLU A 520 -32.79 -2.53 13.62
N ALA A 521 -31.82 -2.35 14.52
CA ALA A 521 -31.02 -1.12 14.59
C ALA A 521 -30.24 -0.86 13.29
N ILE A 522 -29.61 -1.87 12.71
CA ILE A 522 -28.90 -1.76 11.44
C ILE A 522 -29.88 -1.49 10.29
N SER A 523 -31.01 -2.21 10.26
CA SER A 523 -32.03 -2.05 9.20
C SER A 523 -32.66 -0.66 9.19
N GLU A 524 -32.89 -0.06 10.35
CA GLU A 524 -33.38 1.33 10.47
C GLU A 524 -32.36 2.33 9.88
N LYS A 525 -31.08 2.14 10.16
CA LYS A 525 -30.02 2.97 9.57
C LYS A 525 -29.91 2.78 8.06
N ILE A 526 -30.03 1.55 7.56
CA ILE A 526 -30.07 1.26 6.12
C ILE A 526 -31.29 1.92 5.48
N LYS A 527 -32.45 1.92 6.13
CA LYS A 527 -33.64 2.67 5.64
C LYS A 527 -33.33 4.16 5.48
N THR A 528 -32.68 4.78 6.46
CA THR A 528 -32.26 6.18 6.38
C THR A 528 -31.24 6.42 5.24
N ILE A 529 -30.35 5.47 4.95
CA ILE A 529 -29.44 5.52 3.80
C ILE A 529 -30.27 5.44 2.51
N ASN A 530 -31.22 4.51 2.40
CA ASN A 530 -32.07 4.35 1.22
C ASN A 530 -32.89 5.63 0.89
N GLU A 531 -33.38 6.35 1.90
CA GLU A 531 -34.10 7.61 1.72
C GLU A 531 -33.28 8.72 1.05
N ARG A 532 -31.96 8.61 1.14
CA ARG A 532 -31.00 9.60 0.55
C ARG A 532 -30.45 9.16 -0.81
N MET A 533 -30.84 7.96 -1.27
CA MET A 533 -30.39 7.40 -2.53
C MET A 533 -31.52 7.32 -3.55
N PRO A 534 -31.20 7.32 -4.86
CA PRO A 534 -32.19 7.01 -5.89
C PRO A 534 -32.83 5.63 -5.65
N ALA A 535 -34.13 5.50 -5.91
CA ALA A 535 -34.90 4.29 -5.61
C ALA A 535 -34.30 2.99 -6.19
N TYR A 536 -33.62 3.07 -7.34
CA TYR A 536 -32.98 1.92 -7.96
C TYR A 536 -31.72 1.44 -7.22
N LYS A 537 -31.10 2.28 -6.37
CA LYS A 537 -29.97 1.92 -5.49
C LYS A 537 -30.41 1.39 -4.13
N SER A 538 -31.72 1.26 -3.84
CA SER A 538 -32.21 0.85 -2.52
C SER A 538 -31.76 -0.56 -2.14
N ILE A 539 -31.15 -0.72 -0.97
CA ILE A 539 -30.84 -2.01 -0.34
C ILE A 539 -32.14 -2.67 0.11
N ARG A 540 -32.43 -3.86 -0.39
CA ARG A 540 -33.69 -4.57 -0.19
C ARG A 540 -33.64 -5.65 0.88
N GLY A 541 -32.45 -6.07 1.27
CA GLY A 541 -32.29 -7.05 2.34
C GLY A 541 -30.93 -6.93 3.03
N THR A 542 -30.93 -7.29 4.30
CA THR A 542 -29.78 -7.22 5.18
C THR A 542 -29.49 -8.58 5.78
N ILE A 543 -28.22 -8.97 5.80
CA ILE A 543 -27.71 -10.14 6.52
C ILE A 543 -26.72 -9.59 7.54
N ILE A 544 -26.83 -10.00 8.79
CA ILE A 544 -25.90 -9.59 9.85
C ILE A 544 -25.05 -10.77 10.32
N THR A 545 -23.83 -10.53 10.74
CA THR A 545 -22.92 -11.55 11.28
C THR A 545 -21.85 -10.93 12.17
N GLU A 546 -21.33 -11.71 13.12
CA GLU A 546 -20.10 -11.36 13.86
C GLU A 546 -18.83 -11.90 13.16
N THR A 547 -19.01 -12.86 12.24
CA THR A 547 -17.89 -13.48 11.52
C THR A 547 -17.32 -12.51 10.49
N PRO A 548 -16.01 -12.23 10.53
CA PRO A 548 -15.35 -11.39 9.52
C PRO A 548 -15.54 -11.92 8.10
N LEU A 549 -15.63 -11.02 7.12
CA LEU A 549 -15.68 -11.39 5.71
C LEU A 549 -14.39 -12.07 5.26
N ILE A 550 -14.45 -12.93 4.26
CA ILE A 550 -13.28 -13.59 3.66
C ILE A 550 -12.42 -12.54 2.96
N LYS A 551 -11.14 -12.50 3.34
CA LYS A 551 -10.20 -11.48 2.85
C LYS A 551 -8.91 -12.09 2.33
N THR A 552 -8.24 -11.30 1.51
CA THR A 552 -6.85 -11.54 1.15
C THR A 552 -5.92 -11.18 2.32
N THR A 553 -4.64 -11.57 2.24
CA THR A 553 -3.58 -11.16 3.19
C THR A 553 -3.40 -9.63 3.27
N THR A 554 -3.84 -8.90 2.24
CA THR A 554 -3.85 -7.43 2.20
C THR A 554 -5.17 -6.80 2.64
N ASN A 555 -6.02 -7.56 3.36
CA ASN A 555 -7.33 -7.14 3.88
C ASN A 555 -8.37 -6.71 2.82
N LYS A 556 -8.21 -7.10 1.56
CA LYS A 556 -9.25 -6.89 0.53
C LYS A 556 -10.28 -8.01 0.58
N ILE A 557 -11.56 -7.66 0.53
CA ILE A 557 -12.68 -8.64 0.57
C ILE A 557 -12.65 -9.49 -0.72
N LYS A 558 -12.67 -10.80 -0.56
CA LYS A 558 -12.81 -11.77 -1.65
C LYS A 558 -14.29 -11.94 -1.99
N ARG A 559 -14.86 -10.94 -2.68
CA ARG A 559 -16.30 -10.81 -2.96
C ARG A 559 -16.94 -12.09 -3.48
N GLN A 560 -16.34 -12.73 -4.49
CA GLN A 560 -16.88 -13.94 -5.11
C GLN A 560 -16.91 -15.14 -4.17
N GLU A 561 -15.88 -15.30 -3.32
CA GLU A 561 -15.85 -16.35 -2.30
C GLU A 561 -16.90 -16.09 -1.23
N GLU A 562 -17.02 -14.84 -0.78
CA GLU A 562 -18.00 -14.44 0.23
C GLU A 562 -19.46 -14.59 -0.25
N ILE A 563 -19.76 -14.21 -1.50
CA ILE A 563 -21.08 -14.37 -2.10
C ILE A 563 -21.48 -15.84 -2.18
N LYS A 564 -20.56 -16.74 -2.56
CA LYS A 564 -20.81 -18.18 -2.58
C LYS A 564 -21.22 -18.73 -1.22
N THR A 565 -20.71 -18.19 -0.10
CA THR A 565 -21.11 -18.61 1.25
C THR A 565 -22.52 -18.15 1.63
N ILE A 566 -23.04 -17.11 0.96
CA ILE A 566 -24.39 -16.57 1.20
C ILE A 566 -25.45 -17.36 0.41
N GLU A 567 -25.05 -17.92 -0.72
CA GLU A 567 -25.96 -18.69 -1.62
C GLU A 567 -26.13 -20.15 -1.20
N GLN A 568 -25.23 -20.67 -0.36
CA GLN A 568 -25.31 -21.98 0.29
C GLN A 568 -26.22 -21.94 1.55
#